data_35c8b9cf1c8f09208fb29cbdcc39e79e
#
_entry.id   35c8b9cf1c8f09208fb29cbdcc39e79e
#
_cell.length_a   1.000
_cell.length_b   1.000
_cell.length_c   1.000
_cell.angle_alpha   90.00
_cell.angle_beta   90.00
_cell.angle_gamma   90.00
#
_symmetry.space_group_name_H-M   'P 1'
#
loop_
_entity.id
_entity.type
_entity.pdbx_description
1 polymer ?
#
loop_
_entity_poly.entity_id
_entity_poly.type
_entity_poly.pdbx_seq_one_letter_code
_entity_poly.pdbx_strand_id
1 'polypeptide(L)'
;TGVQTCALPIWFLSGGQTLLPVMKQRLAAPSDVIDVAKIKDMIGIDVSGDTVTIRAATTHYDVAQSDAVQKAIPALAHLASMIGDPAVRHRGTIGGSLANNDPAADYPAAVLALGAVVKTNKRSIPAEDFFKGLFTTALEDGEIITAVSFPVPAKAGYAKMRHPASRFALTGVFVVKTKAGDVRVAATGASQSGVMRVAPIEQALKANWAASALDSVTIPASGLLADIHGSADYRANLVKVMGQRAVTAAG
;
A
#
# COMPACT_ATOMS: atom_id res chain seq x y z
N THR A 1 37.10 -15.36 22.93
CA THR A 1 35.76 -15.52 23.57
C THR A 1 34.98 -14.26 23.28
N GLY A 2 34.34 -14.23 22.09
CA GLY A 2 33.41 -13.15 21.70
C GLY A 2 32.15 -13.28 22.51
N VAL A 3 31.86 -12.32 23.37
CA VAL A 3 30.54 -12.11 23.95
C VAL A 3 29.67 -11.60 22.80
N GLN A 4 28.88 -12.49 22.20
CA GLN A 4 27.75 -12.08 21.39
C GLN A 4 26.75 -11.42 22.36
N THR A 5 26.75 -10.10 22.40
CA THR A 5 25.62 -9.35 22.92
C THR A 5 24.46 -9.63 21.96
N CYS A 6 23.61 -10.60 22.30
CA CYS A 6 22.28 -10.71 21.72
C CYS A 6 21.53 -9.45 22.13
N ALA A 7 21.62 -8.40 21.31
CA ALA A 7 20.66 -7.32 21.39
C ALA A 7 19.31 -7.95 21.09
N LEU A 8 18.48 -8.10 22.10
CA LEU A 8 17.12 -8.58 21.96
C LEU A 8 16.37 -7.62 21.03
N PRO A 9 15.57 -8.10 20.07
CA PRO A 9 14.96 -7.23 19.07
C PRO A 9 13.95 -6.27 19.73
N ILE A 10 14.20 -4.98 19.60
CA ILE A 10 13.26 -3.92 19.98
C ILE A 10 12.34 -3.68 18.78
N TRP A 11 11.04 -3.71 19.00
CA TRP A 11 10.07 -3.54 17.95
C TRP A 11 9.20 -2.31 18.16
N PHE A 12 8.84 -1.62 17.06
CA PHE A 12 7.93 -0.48 17.09
C PHE A 12 6.48 -0.95 16.96
N LEU A 13 5.64 -0.54 17.89
CA LEU A 13 4.19 -0.77 17.87
C LEU A 13 3.48 0.51 17.43
N SER A 14 2.83 0.48 16.28
CA SER A 14 1.90 1.51 15.83
C SER A 14 0.45 1.04 16.05
N GLY A 15 -0.33 0.80 14.99
CA GLY A 15 -1.72 0.34 15.10
C GLY A 15 -1.92 -1.05 15.70
N GLY A 16 -0.89 -1.87 15.74
CA GLY A 16 -0.89 -3.21 16.37
C GLY A 16 -1.67 -4.29 15.60
N GLN A 17 -2.17 -4.01 14.41
CA GLN A 17 -3.06 -4.92 13.68
C GLN A 17 -2.36 -6.16 13.11
N THR A 18 -1.04 -6.13 13.01
CA THR A 18 -0.20 -7.28 12.68
C THR A 18 0.60 -7.75 13.89
N LEU A 19 1.34 -6.85 14.54
CA LEU A 19 2.28 -7.21 15.61
C LEU A 19 1.58 -7.87 16.81
N LEU A 20 0.45 -7.34 17.28
CA LEU A 20 -0.24 -7.92 18.43
C LEU A 20 -0.79 -9.34 18.16
N PRO A 21 -1.44 -9.63 17.01
CA PRO A 21 -1.77 -11.02 16.64
C PRO A 21 -0.57 -11.95 16.59
N VAL A 22 0.55 -11.51 15.99
CA VAL A 22 1.79 -12.30 15.89
C VAL A 22 2.35 -12.61 17.28
N MET A 23 2.38 -11.63 18.20
CA MET A 23 2.81 -11.84 19.58
C MET A 23 1.85 -12.76 20.36
N LYS A 24 0.54 -12.61 20.17
CA LYS A 24 -0.47 -13.50 20.78
C LYS A 24 -0.30 -14.95 20.37
N GLN A 25 0.09 -15.19 19.13
CA GLN A 25 0.39 -16.51 18.59
C GLN A 25 1.81 -16.99 18.95
N ARG A 26 2.59 -16.18 19.68
CA ARG A 26 3.99 -16.46 20.04
C ARG A 26 4.92 -16.70 18.84
N LEU A 27 4.56 -16.14 17.67
CA LEU A 27 5.39 -16.18 16.47
C LEU A 27 6.50 -15.12 16.50
N ALA A 28 6.36 -14.11 17.39
CA ALA A 28 7.40 -13.15 17.70
C ALA A 28 7.41 -12.87 19.20
N ALA A 29 8.62 -12.72 19.76
CA ALA A 29 8.84 -12.43 21.18
C ALA A 29 9.92 -11.33 21.28
N PRO A 30 9.59 -10.06 20.94
CA PRO A 30 10.55 -8.96 21.14
C PRO A 30 10.83 -8.79 22.63
N SER A 31 12.05 -8.33 22.96
CA SER A 31 12.39 -7.99 24.36
C SER A 31 11.62 -6.80 24.86
N ASP A 32 11.47 -5.82 23.96
CA ASP A 32 10.84 -4.55 24.24
C ASP A 32 9.97 -4.12 23.06
N VAL A 33 8.90 -3.40 23.40
CA VAL A 33 7.98 -2.82 22.42
C VAL A 33 7.87 -1.33 22.68
N ILE A 34 8.19 -0.52 21.68
CA ILE A 34 8.08 0.94 21.76
C ILE A 34 6.77 1.36 21.07
N ASP A 35 5.83 1.89 21.85
CA ASP A 35 4.57 2.44 21.31
C ASP A 35 4.81 3.78 20.64
N VAL A 36 4.65 3.81 19.30
CA VAL A 36 4.79 5.02 18.48
C VAL A 36 3.44 5.62 18.07
N ALA A 37 2.32 4.93 18.38
CA ALA A 37 0.99 5.33 17.94
C ALA A 37 0.51 6.68 18.51
N LYS A 38 1.12 7.14 19.60
CA LYS A 38 0.74 8.38 20.29
C LYS A 38 1.74 9.51 20.12
N ILE A 39 2.78 9.32 19.34
CA ILE A 39 3.77 10.37 19.05
C ILE A 39 3.11 11.42 18.16
N LYS A 40 2.88 12.61 18.70
CA LYS A 40 2.14 13.69 18.02
C LYS A 40 2.73 14.04 16.67
N ASP A 41 4.05 14.08 16.57
CA ASP A 41 4.75 14.39 15.32
C ASP A 41 4.63 13.31 14.23
N MET A 42 4.10 12.15 14.60
CA MET A 42 3.85 11.04 13.67
C MET A 42 2.36 10.92 13.26
N ILE A 43 1.49 11.83 13.71
CA ILE A 43 0.06 11.84 13.40
C ILE A 43 -0.29 13.10 12.63
N GLY A 44 -1.05 12.99 11.56
CA GLY A 44 -1.60 14.11 10.83
C GLY A 44 -1.41 14.01 9.32
N ILE A 45 -2.05 14.94 8.63
CA ILE A 45 -2.10 15.03 7.18
C ILE A 45 -1.88 16.48 6.80
N ASP A 46 -0.90 16.73 5.95
CA ASP A 46 -0.55 18.04 5.47
C ASP A 46 -0.67 18.07 3.93
N VAL A 47 -1.27 19.13 3.38
CA VAL A 47 -1.32 19.36 1.93
C VAL A 47 -0.57 20.66 1.63
N SER A 48 0.47 20.56 0.82
CA SER A 48 1.27 21.70 0.41
C SER A 48 1.49 21.66 -1.10
N GLY A 49 0.92 22.62 -1.81
CA GLY A 49 0.90 22.63 -3.26
C GLY A 49 0.32 21.35 -3.83
N ASP A 50 1.08 20.69 -4.67
CA ASP A 50 0.71 19.44 -5.34
C ASP A 50 1.18 18.18 -4.57
N THR A 51 1.31 18.26 -3.26
CA THR A 51 1.78 17.12 -2.44
C THR A 51 0.90 16.95 -1.22
N VAL A 52 0.43 15.71 -1.00
CA VAL A 52 -0.21 15.27 0.23
C VAL A 52 0.82 14.48 1.05
N THR A 53 1.10 14.92 2.26
CA THR A 53 1.98 14.21 3.20
C THR A 53 1.15 13.64 4.33
N ILE A 54 1.21 12.33 4.53
CA ILE A 54 0.51 11.61 5.59
C ILE A 54 1.56 11.06 6.56
N ARG A 55 1.47 11.45 7.83
CA ARG A 55 2.40 11.00 8.88
C ARG A 55 2.11 9.54 9.24
N ALA A 56 3.15 8.80 9.61
CA ALA A 56 3.13 7.34 9.64
C ALA A 56 2.14 6.73 10.65
N ALA A 57 1.89 7.37 11.79
CA ALA A 57 0.93 6.91 12.79
C ALA A 57 -0.51 7.37 12.54
N THR A 58 -0.79 8.05 11.42
CA THR A 58 -2.15 8.40 11.00
C THR A 58 -2.94 7.14 10.69
N THR A 59 -4.13 7.02 11.28
CA THR A 59 -4.96 5.82 11.12
C THR A 59 -5.60 5.75 9.74
N HIS A 60 -5.96 4.54 9.31
CA HIS A 60 -6.70 4.37 8.04
C HIS A 60 -8.01 5.13 8.05
N TYR A 61 -8.66 5.21 9.22
CA TYR A 61 -9.89 5.97 9.42
C TYR A 61 -9.67 7.46 9.15
N ASP A 62 -8.62 8.06 9.74
CA ASP A 62 -8.33 9.47 9.56
C ASP A 62 -7.98 9.81 8.11
N VAL A 63 -7.22 8.92 7.42
CA VAL A 63 -6.94 9.09 5.98
C VAL A 63 -8.23 9.04 5.16
N ALA A 64 -9.13 8.08 5.45
CA ALA A 64 -10.39 7.92 4.71
C ALA A 64 -11.35 9.09 4.92
N GLN A 65 -11.37 9.68 6.11
CA GLN A 65 -12.29 10.77 6.48
C GLN A 65 -11.70 12.16 6.26
N SER A 66 -10.43 12.26 5.89
CA SER A 66 -9.77 13.56 5.68
C SER A 66 -10.33 14.28 4.44
N ASP A 67 -10.98 15.41 4.64
CA ASP A 67 -11.43 16.29 3.56
C ASP A 67 -10.29 16.71 2.64
N ALA A 68 -9.10 16.90 3.19
CA ALA A 68 -7.90 17.27 2.45
C ALA A 68 -7.47 16.15 1.49
N VAL A 69 -7.48 14.89 1.94
CA VAL A 69 -7.16 13.73 1.09
C VAL A 69 -8.27 13.49 0.08
N GLN A 70 -9.54 13.58 0.48
CA GLN A 70 -10.70 13.41 -0.41
C GLN A 70 -10.71 14.43 -1.55
N LYS A 71 -10.29 15.67 -1.29
CA LYS A 71 -10.17 16.71 -2.32
C LYS A 71 -8.95 16.52 -3.22
N ALA A 72 -7.80 16.17 -2.65
CA ALA A 72 -6.55 16.10 -3.40
C ALA A 72 -6.36 14.76 -4.14
N ILE A 73 -6.64 13.64 -3.49
CA ILE A 73 -6.49 12.27 -4.03
C ILE A 73 -7.67 11.40 -3.57
N PRO A 74 -8.89 11.58 -4.15
CA PRO A 74 -10.09 10.83 -3.72
C PRO A 74 -9.89 9.32 -3.71
N ALA A 75 -9.12 8.78 -4.67
CA ALA A 75 -8.82 7.37 -4.77
C ALA A 75 -8.04 6.83 -3.56
N LEU A 76 -7.19 7.66 -2.93
CA LEU A 76 -6.43 7.27 -1.73
C LEU A 76 -7.33 7.21 -0.49
N ALA A 77 -8.24 8.17 -0.33
CA ALA A 77 -9.26 8.14 0.72
C ALA A 77 -10.19 6.93 0.55
N HIS A 78 -10.63 6.67 -0.69
CA HIS A 78 -11.43 5.49 -1.01
C HIS A 78 -10.69 4.19 -0.67
N LEU A 79 -9.44 4.05 -1.09
CA LEU A 79 -8.59 2.90 -0.74
C LEU A 79 -8.56 2.69 0.79
N ALA A 80 -8.26 3.73 1.55
CA ALA A 80 -8.19 3.65 3.01
C ALA A 80 -9.52 3.20 3.64
N SER A 81 -10.66 3.66 3.11
CA SER A 81 -12.00 3.25 3.54
C SER A 81 -12.29 1.77 3.33
N MET A 82 -11.59 1.14 2.38
CA MET A 82 -11.76 -0.27 2.02
C MET A 82 -10.89 -1.23 2.85
N ILE A 83 -9.96 -0.73 3.69
CA ILE A 83 -9.07 -1.57 4.49
C ILE A 83 -9.85 -2.20 5.65
N GLY A 84 -9.78 -3.53 5.76
CA GLY A 84 -10.33 -4.29 6.88
C GLY A 84 -11.78 -3.94 7.22
N ASP A 85 -12.06 -3.89 8.51
CA ASP A 85 -13.31 -3.43 9.10
C ASP A 85 -13.12 -2.11 9.88
N PRO A 86 -14.18 -1.51 10.45
CA PRO A 86 -14.05 -0.28 11.23
C PRO A 86 -13.07 -0.39 12.41
N ALA A 87 -13.01 -1.52 13.12
CA ALA A 87 -12.10 -1.71 14.25
C ALA A 87 -10.64 -1.68 13.78
N VAL A 88 -10.34 -2.33 12.65
CA VAL A 88 -9.03 -2.29 12.01
C VAL A 88 -8.66 -0.87 11.60
N ARG A 89 -9.59 -0.15 10.94
CA ARG A 89 -9.30 1.20 10.43
C ARG A 89 -9.03 2.23 11.52
N HIS A 90 -9.68 2.13 12.67
CA HIS A 90 -9.46 3.05 13.80
C HIS A 90 -8.14 2.81 14.54
N ARG A 91 -7.45 1.72 14.25
CA ARG A 91 -6.17 1.38 14.89
C ARG A 91 -5.02 1.27 13.91
N GLY A 92 -5.21 0.56 12.79
CA GLY A 92 -4.19 0.37 11.77
C GLY A 92 -3.76 1.71 11.16
N THR A 93 -2.46 1.85 10.87
CA THR A 93 -1.83 3.07 10.39
C THR A 93 -1.16 2.86 9.05
N ILE A 94 -0.99 3.95 8.28
CA ILE A 94 -0.31 3.88 6.97
C ILE A 94 1.14 3.39 7.14
N GLY A 95 1.88 3.92 8.12
CA GLY A 95 3.27 3.51 8.36
C GLY A 95 3.39 2.05 8.75
N GLY A 96 2.50 1.55 9.63
CA GLY A 96 2.46 0.14 10.01
C GLY A 96 2.14 -0.79 8.83
N SER A 97 1.20 -0.39 7.96
CA SER A 97 0.88 -1.15 6.74
C SER A 97 2.07 -1.26 5.79
N LEU A 98 2.79 -0.16 5.56
CA LEU A 98 3.94 -0.14 4.66
C LEU A 98 5.15 -0.88 5.24
N ALA A 99 5.43 -0.71 6.54
CA ALA A 99 6.53 -1.40 7.20
C ALA A 99 6.34 -2.92 7.21
N ASN A 100 5.10 -3.40 7.40
CA ASN A 100 4.78 -4.83 7.35
C ASN A 100 4.85 -5.39 5.92
N ASN A 101 4.55 -4.58 4.92
CA ASN A 101 4.55 -4.96 3.51
C ASN A 101 3.89 -6.31 3.21
N ASP A 102 2.68 -6.52 3.77
CA ASP A 102 1.86 -7.68 3.43
C ASP A 102 1.53 -7.65 1.93
N PRO A 103 1.70 -8.76 1.19
CA PRO A 103 1.41 -8.79 -0.24
C PRO A 103 -0.05 -8.45 -0.60
N ALA A 104 -0.98 -8.61 0.34
CA ALA A 104 -2.40 -8.29 0.16
C ALA A 104 -2.80 -6.92 0.77
N ALA A 105 -1.85 -6.13 1.27
CA ALA A 105 -2.11 -4.79 1.77
C ALA A 105 -2.48 -3.84 0.62
N ASP A 106 -3.39 -2.91 0.89
CA ASP A 106 -3.92 -1.97 -0.10
C ASP A 106 -2.94 -0.84 -0.42
N TYR A 107 -2.34 -0.19 0.60
CA TYR A 107 -1.48 0.99 0.42
C TYR A 107 -0.26 0.80 -0.50
N PRO A 108 0.43 -0.35 -0.53
CA PRO A 108 1.57 -0.51 -1.43
C PRO A 108 1.25 -0.20 -2.90
N ALA A 109 0.04 -0.56 -3.38
CA ALA A 109 -0.40 -0.24 -4.73
C ALA A 109 -0.51 1.27 -4.95
N ALA A 110 -1.09 2.03 -4.00
CA ALA A 110 -1.18 3.49 -4.10
C ALA A 110 0.20 4.16 -4.02
N VAL A 111 1.06 3.70 -3.09
CA VAL A 111 2.42 4.24 -2.90
C VAL A 111 3.24 4.08 -4.18
N LEU A 112 3.19 2.89 -4.79
CA LEU A 112 3.95 2.60 -6.01
C LEU A 112 3.36 3.32 -7.24
N ALA A 113 2.04 3.32 -7.43
CA ALA A 113 1.40 3.94 -8.58
C ALA A 113 1.49 5.47 -8.54
N LEU A 114 1.32 6.11 -7.39
CA LEU A 114 1.46 7.56 -7.25
C LEU A 114 2.92 8.03 -7.32
N GLY A 115 3.91 7.12 -7.25
CA GLY A 115 5.32 7.49 -7.17
C GLY A 115 5.63 8.24 -5.87
N ALA A 116 5.07 7.76 -4.77
CA ALA A 116 5.23 8.39 -3.48
C ALA A 116 6.67 8.30 -2.95
N VAL A 117 6.99 9.11 -1.96
CA VAL A 117 8.25 9.06 -1.24
C VAL A 117 7.97 8.67 0.22
N VAL A 118 8.57 7.58 0.65
CA VAL A 118 8.53 7.13 2.05
C VAL A 118 9.65 7.85 2.82
N LYS A 119 9.26 8.62 3.82
CA LYS A 119 10.20 9.35 4.70
C LYS A 119 10.43 8.55 5.96
N THR A 120 11.68 8.42 6.35
CA THR A 120 12.09 7.74 7.58
C THR A 120 12.79 8.72 8.51
N ASN A 121 13.19 8.26 9.69
CA ASN A 121 14.04 9.03 10.61
C ASN A 121 15.48 9.19 10.09
N LYS A 122 15.87 8.46 9.02
CA LYS A 122 17.23 8.49 8.46
C LYS A 122 17.29 9.11 7.06
N ARG A 123 16.28 8.86 6.21
CA ARG A 123 16.32 9.19 4.76
C ARG A 123 14.93 9.26 4.13
N SER A 124 14.91 9.65 2.86
CA SER A 124 13.74 9.57 1.99
C SER A 124 13.96 8.48 0.94
N ILE A 125 13.00 7.58 0.77
CA ILE A 125 13.09 6.42 -0.13
C ILE A 125 11.97 6.52 -1.17
N PRO A 126 12.30 6.58 -2.48
CA PRO A 126 11.28 6.49 -3.53
C PRO A 126 10.50 5.18 -3.45
N ALA A 127 9.24 5.20 -3.85
CA ALA A 127 8.36 4.03 -3.81
C ALA A 127 8.93 2.82 -4.56
N GLU A 128 9.59 3.05 -5.68
CA GLU A 128 10.24 2.02 -6.50
C GLU A 128 11.35 1.27 -5.74
N ASP A 129 12.01 1.94 -4.81
CA ASP A 129 13.13 1.40 -4.05
C ASP A 129 12.71 0.85 -2.69
N PHE A 130 11.47 1.12 -2.26
CA PHE A 130 11.02 0.79 -0.91
C PHE A 130 10.61 -0.67 -0.74
N PHE A 131 9.85 -1.23 -1.68
CA PHE A 131 9.36 -2.61 -1.62
C PHE A 131 10.38 -3.59 -2.19
N LYS A 132 10.83 -4.56 -1.38
CA LYS A 132 11.91 -5.51 -1.76
C LYS A 132 11.45 -6.95 -1.90
N GLY A 133 10.16 -7.23 -1.70
CA GLY A 133 9.57 -8.57 -1.75
C GLY A 133 8.49 -8.74 -0.70
N LEU A 134 8.02 -9.98 -0.52
CA LEU A 134 6.99 -10.29 0.47
C LEU A 134 7.51 -9.99 1.88
N PHE A 135 6.78 -9.19 2.65
CA PHE A 135 7.14 -8.81 4.02
C PHE A 135 8.55 -8.20 4.16
N THR A 136 9.11 -7.71 3.05
CA THR A 136 10.47 -7.16 3.01
C THR A 136 10.45 -5.76 2.40
N THR A 137 11.08 -4.82 3.10
CA THR A 137 11.21 -3.43 2.68
C THR A 137 12.68 -3.00 2.68
N ALA A 138 12.95 -1.78 2.24
CA ALA A 138 14.27 -1.16 2.31
C ALA A 138 14.62 -0.59 3.69
N LEU A 139 13.75 -0.73 4.70
CA LEU A 139 14.03 -0.27 6.05
C LEU A 139 15.21 -1.06 6.66
N GLU A 140 16.09 -0.32 7.33
CA GLU A 140 17.22 -0.85 8.08
C GLU A 140 16.88 -1.02 9.56
N ASP A 141 17.73 -1.70 10.31
CA ASP A 141 17.58 -1.85 11.76
C ASP A 141 17.48 -0.49 12.44
N GLY A 142 16.46 -0.31 13.28
CA GLY A 142 16.16 0.93 13.96
C GLY A 142 15.68 2.07 13.05
N GLU A 143 15.39 1.79 11.76
CA GLU A 143 14.79 2.74 10.86
C GLU A 143 13.25 2.70 10.97
N ILE A 144 12.63 3.87 11.14
CA ILE A 144 11.18 4.01 11.30
C ILE A 144 10.62 4.95 10.25
N ILE A 145 9.48 4.57 9.66
CA ILE A 145 8.73 5.45 8.76
C ILE A 145 8.14 6.60 9.60
N THR A 146 8.37 7.84 9.18
CA THR A 146 7.82 9.04 9.82
C THR A 146 6.66 9.63 9.03
N ALA A 147 6.71 9.57 7.69
CA ALA A 147 5.65 10.06 6.80
C ALA A 147 5.72 9.42 5.41
N VAL A 148 4.66 9.60 4.64
CA VAL A 148 4.61 9.27 3.21
C VAL A 148 4.11 10.49 2.46
N SER A 149 4.84 10.93 1.43
CA SER A 149 4.48 12.06 0.58
C SER A 149 4.00 11.57 -0.78
N PHE A 150 2.80 11.99 -1.17
CA PHE A 150 2.13 11.60 -2.39
C PHE A 150 2.01 12.79 -3.34
N PRO A 151 2.52 12.73 -4.57
CA PRO A 151 2.18 13.71 -5.60
C PRO A 151 0.68 13.64 -5.91
N VAL A 152 0.02 14.80 -6.03
CA VAL A 152 -1.38 14.90 -6.45
C VAL A 152 -1.48 14.60 -7.94
N PRO A 153 -2.21 13.55 -8.35
CA PRO A 153 -2.34 13.18 -9.76
C PRO A 153 -3.36 14.07 -10.50
N ALA A 154 -3.39 13.98 -11.82
CA ALA A 154 -4.49 14.51 -12.63
C ALA A 154 -5.73 13.63 -12.51
N LYS A 155 -5.55 12.30 -12.53
CA LYS A 155 -6.60 11.29 -12.30
C LYS A 155 -6.04 10.12 -11.53
N ALA A 156 -6.85 9.53 -10.66
CA ALA A 156 -6.50 8.28 -9.98
C ALA A 156 -7.76 7.50 -9.62
N GLY A 157 -7.64 6.16 -9.61
CA GLY A 157 -8.71 5.28 -9.21
C GLY A 157 -8.18 4.02 -8.53
N TYR A 158 -8.98 3.44 -7.65
CA TYR A 158 -8.68 2.19 -6.98
C TYR A 158 -9.87 1.26 -7.00
N ALA A 159 -9.61 0.00 -7.32
CA ALA A 159 -10.60 -1.08 -7.17
C ALA A 159 -9.93 -2.35 -6.67
N LYS A 160 -10.64 -3.12 -5.85
CA LYS A 160 -10.16 -4.42 -5.39
C LYS A 160 -11.25 -5.48 -5.36
N MET A 161 -10.85 -6.71 -5.63
CA MET A 161 -11.59 -7.90 -5.27
C MET A 161 -11.29 -8.23 -3.81
N ARG A 162 -12.27 -8.06 -2.92
CA ARG A 162 -12.13 -8.36 -1.50
C ARG A 162 -12.21 -9.85 -1.23
N HIS A 163 -11.31 -10.36 -0.43
CA HIS A 163 -11.48 -11.68 0.16
C HIS A 163 -12.70 -11.67 1.11
N PRO A 164 -13.66 -12.60 0.97
CA PRO A 164 -14.92 -12.54 1.72
C PRO A 164 -14.74 -12.53 3.25
N ALA A 165 -13.80 -13.32 3.77
CA ALA A 165 -13.58 -13.45 5.21
C ALA A 165 -12.70 -12.34 5.77
N SER A 166 -11.50 -12.13 5.21
CA SER A 166 -10.49 -11.21 5.75
C SER A 166 -10.65 -9.77 5.28
N ARG A 167 -11.36 -9.54 4.18
CA ARG A 167 -11.48 -8.27 3.46
C ARG A 167 -10.17 -7.73 2.87
N PHE A 168 -9.08 -8.48 2.97
CA PHE A 168 -7.85 -8.19 2.25
C PHE A 168 -8.07 -8.17 0.74
N ALA A 169 -7.16 -7.54 0.01
CA ALA A 169 -7.20 -7.57 -1.45
C ALA A 169 -6.76 -8.96 -1.95
N LEU A 170 -7.71 -9.76 -2.47
CA LEU A 170 -7.33 -10.92 -3.28
C LEU A 170 -6.56 -10.44 -4.52
N THR A 171 -6.97 -9.32 -5.07
CA THR A 171 -6.25 -8.50 -6.04
C THR A 171 -6.80 -7.08 -5.95
N GLY A 172 -5.93 -6.09 -5.84
CA GLY A 172 -6.28 -4.67 -5.88
C GLY A 172 -5.43 -3.95 -6.94
N VAL A 173 -6.02 -2.99 -7.66
CA VAL A 173 -5.32 -2.22 -8.68
C VAL A 173 -5.52 -0.74 -8.46
N PHE A 174 -4.43 0.00 -8.43
CA PHE A 174 -4.42 1.46 -8.36
C PHE A 174 -3.90 2.02 -9.69
N VAL A 175 -4.69 2.87 -10.33
CA VAL A 175 -4.34 3.52 -11.60
C VAL A 175 -4.14 5.01 -11.40
N VAL A 176 -3.17 5.58 -12.09
CA VAL A 176 -2.79 7.00 -11.99
C VAL A 176 -2.51 7.56 -13.37
N LYS A 177 -3.05 8.75 -13.66
CA LYS A 177 -2.55 9.65 -14.69
C LYS A 177 -1.95 10.86 -13.99
N THR A 178 -0.66 11.05 -14.12
CA THR A 178 0.05 12.17 -13.49
C THR A 178 -0.33 13.49 -14.16
N LYS A 179 -0.04 14.62 -13.52
CA LYS A 179 -0.22 15.95 -14.13
C LYS A 179 0.66 16.16 -15.37
N ALA A 180 1.80 15.46 -15.46
CA ALA A 180 2.67 15.44 -16.63
C ALA A 180 2.14 14.55 -17.77
N GLY A 181 1.06 13.79 -17.54
CA GLY A 181 0.44 12.90 -18.53
C GLY A 181 0.96 11.46 -18.49
N ASP A 182 1.93 11.14 -17.63
CA ASP A 182 2.39 9.76 -17.47
C ASP A 182 1.32 8.88 -16.83
N VAL A 183 1.29 7.62 -17.26
CA VAL A 183 0.39 6.61 -16.69
C VAL A 183 1.19 5.63 -15.84
N ARG A 184 0.69 5.38 -14.64
CA ARG A 184 1.29 4.43 -13.69
C ARG A 184 0.18 3.54 -13.14
N VAL A 185 0.43 2.24 -13.10
CA VAL A 185 -0.53 1.26 -12.59
C VAL A 185 0.19 0.27 -11.69
N ALA A 186 -0.32 0.06 -10.50
CA ALA A 186 0.23 -0.94 -9.59
C ALA A 186 -0.85 -1.89 -9.08
N ALA A 187 -0.48 -3.16 -8.94
CA ALA A 187 -1.34 -4.20 -8.41
C ALA A 187 -0.78 -4.76 -7.10
N THR A 188 -1.67 -5.04 -6.16
CA THR A 188 -1.41 -5.74 -4.90
C THR A 188 -2.22 -7.04 -4.84
N GLY A 189 -1.83 -7.98 -4.00
CA GLY A 189 -2.53 -9.26 -3.83
C GLY A 189 -2.31 -10.27 -4.95
N ALA A 190 -1.62 -9.93 -6.02
CA ALA A 190 -1.51 -10.76 -7.21
C ALA A 190 -0.15 -11.42 -7.41
N SER A 191 0.95 -10.73 -7.12
CA SER A 191 2.31 -11.17 -7.46
C SER A 191 2.98 -11.95 -6.33
N GLN A 192 3.81 -12.92 -6.69
CA GLN A 192 4.72 -13.64 -5.77
C GLN A 192 5.81 -12.74 -5.17
N SER A 193 6.06 -11.57 -5.77
CA SER A 193 7.05 -10.59 -5.31
C SER A 193 6.45 -9.43 -4.47
N GLY A 194 5.15 -9.49 -4.15
CA GLY A 194 4.44 -8.39 -3.48
C GLY A 194 3.80 -7.41 -4.46
N VAL A 195 3.76 -6.13 -4.12
CA VAL A 195 3.23 -5.10 -5.02
C VAL A 195 4.05 -5.00 -6.30
N MET A 196 3.38 -4.84 -7.45
CA MET A 196 4.04 -4.78 -8.76
C MET A 196 3.46 -3.69 -9.66
N ARG A 197 4.28 -3.14 -10.57
CA ARG A 197 3.83 -2.32 -11.70
C ARG A 197 3.22 -3.21 -12.77
N VAL A 198 2.17 -2.71 -13.46
CA VAL A 198 1.44 -3.47 -14.48
C VAL A 198 1.62 -2.82 -15.84
N ALA A 199 2.82 -3.01 -16.43
CA ALA A 199 3.21 -2.39 -17.70
C ALA A 199 2.22 -2.59 -18.86
N PRO A 200 1.59 -3.76 -19.08
CA PRO A 200 0.60 -3.91 -20.14
C PRO A 200 -0.61 -2.96 -19.99
N ILE A 201 -1.09 -2.74 -18.77
CA ILE A 201 -2.18 -1.79 -18.50
C ILE A 201 -1.71 -0.36 -18.68
N GLU A 202 -0.50 -0.02 -18.22
CA GLU A 202 0.09 1.31 -18.40
C GLU A 202 0.18 1.70 -19.86
N GLN A 203 0.66 0.80 -20.72
CA GLN A 203 0.80 1.03 -22.16
C GLN A 203 -0.57 1.25 -22.83
N ALA A 204 -1.57 0.42 -22.51
CA ALA A 204 -2.91 0.57 -23.04
C ALA A 204 -3.57 1.89 -22.61
N LEU A 205 -3.46 2.25 -21.33
CA LEU A 205 -4.04 3.49 -20.79
C LEU A 205 -3.28 4.76 -21.24
N LYS A 206 -2.01 4.64 -21.55
CA LYS A 206 -1.24 5.75 -22.14
C LYS A 206 -1.75 6.10 -23.54
N ALA A 207 -2.13 5.09 -24.32
CA ALA A 207 -2.72 5.29 -25.64
C ALA A 207 -4.16 5.80 -25.57
N ASN A 208 -4.97 5.23 -24.66
CA ASN A 208 -6.36 5.62 -24.48
C ASN A 208 -6.77 5.42 -23.01
N TRP A 209 -7.06 6.53 -22.29
CA TRP A 209 -7.51 6.50 -20.90
C TRP A 209 -8.99 6.13 -20.84
N ALA A 210 -9.30 4.86 -21.06
CA ALA A 210 -10.66 4.31 -20.99
C ALA A 210 -10.61 2.85 -20.51
N ALA A 211 -11.65 2.41 -19.78
CA ALA A 211 -11.75 1.02 -19.32
C ALA A 211 -11.75 0.02 -20.49
N SER A 212 -12.38 0.38 -21.63
CA SER A 212 -12.40 -0.44 -22.84
C SER A 212 -11.03 -0.62 -23.50
N ALA A 213 -10.07 0.25 -23.24
CA ALA A 213 -8.69 0.06 -23.73
C ALA A 213 -8.04 -1.21 -23.12
N LEU A 214 -8.58 -1.74 -22.03
CA LEU A 214 -8.09 -2.93 -21.37
C LEU A 214 -8.76 -4.24 -21.84
N ASP A 215 -9.77 -4.19 -22.72
CA ASP A 215 -10.50 -5.39 -23.17
C ASP A 215 -9.56 -6.41 -23.82
N SER A 216 -8.64 -5.95 -24.66
CA SER A 216 -7.66 -6.78 -25.37
C SER A 216 -6.36 -7.01 -24.58
N VAL A 217 -6.19 -6.41 -23.40
CA VAL A 217 -4.96 -6.56 -22.61
C VAL A 217 -4.91 -7.95 -21.99
N THR A 218 -3.76 -8.60 -22.16
CA THR A 218 -3.45 -9.87 -21.50
C THR A 218 -2.42 -9.64 -20.41
N ILE A 219 -2.72 -10.13 -19.21
CA ILE A 219 -1.77 -10.12 -18.08
C ILE A 219 -1.13 -11.50 -17.99
N PRO A 220 0.20 -11.62 -18.08
CA PRO A 220 0.87 -12.92 -17.93
C PRO A 220 0.59 -13.51 -16.53
N ALA A 221 0.23 -14.79 -16.48
CA ALA A 221 0.04 -15.51 -15.22
C ALA A 221 1.38 -15.88 -14.54
N SER A 222 2.46 -15.86 -15.30
CA SER A 222 3.81 -16.13 -14.77
C SER A 222 4.19 -15.12 -13.68
N GLY A 223 4.66 -15.62 -12.53
CA GLY A 223 5.02 -14.80 -11.38
C GLY A 223 3.84 -14.32 -10.53
N LEU A 224 2.60 -14.72 -10.86
CA LEU A 224 1.45 -14.47 -10.02
C LEU A 224 1.26 -15.59 -8.98
N LEU A 225 0.62 -15.24 -7.88
CA LEU A 225 0.27 -16.16 -6.79
C LEU A 225 -0.76 -17.19 -7.27
N ALA A 226 -0.59 -18.43 -6.81
CA ALA A 226 -1.59 -19.49 -6.92
C ALA A 226 -1.74 -20.13 -5.52
N ASP A 227 -2.93 -20.11 -4.97
CA ASP A 227 -3.25 -20.64 -3.64
C ASP A 227 -4.70 -21.15 -3.59
N ILE A 228 -5.17 -21.51 -2.39
CA ILE A 228 -6.55 -21.99 -2.17
C ILE A 228 -7.63 -20.94 -2.53
N HIS A 229 -7.27 -19.67 -2.72
CA HIS A 229 -8.18 -18.57 -2.99
C HIS A 229 -8.27 -18.22 -4.47
N GLY A 230 -7.32 -18.68 -5.28
CA GLY A 230 -7.34 -18.44 -6.73
C GLY A 230 -6.06 -18.87 -7.44
N SER A 231 -6.25 -19.35 -8.67
CA SER A 231 -5.14 -19.67 -9.57
C SER A 231 -4.44 -18.41 -10.07
N ALA A 232 -3.23 -18.55 -10.62
CA ALA A 232 -2.49 -17.46 -11.25
C ALA A 232 -3.28 -16.85 -12.42
N ASP A 233 -3.95 -17.67 -13.25
CA ASP A 233 -4.80 -17.19 -14.36
C ASP A 233 -6.00 -16.37 -13.85
N TYR A 234 -6.62 -16.81 -12.74
CA TYR A 234 -7.70 -16.07 -12.12
C TYR A 234 -7.23 -14.71 -11.61
N ARG A 235 -6.06 -14.66 -10.95
CA ARG A 235 -5.45 -13.40 -10.49
C ARG A 235 -5.05 -12.50 -11.65
N ALA A 236 -4.54 -13.05 -12.75
CA ALA A 236 -4.25 -12.30 -13.98
C ALA A 236 -5.52 -11.63 -14.53
N ASN A 237 -6.62 -12.39 -14.62
CA ASN A 237 -7.91 -11.82 -15.01
C ASN A 237 -8.41 -10.76 -14.01
N LEU A 238 -8.26 -10.98 -12.71
CA LEU A 238 -8.63 -10.00 -11.69
C LEU A 238 -7.82 -8.70 -11.82
N VAL A 239 -6.52 -8.76 -12.12
CA VAL A 239 -5.69 -7.56 -12.36
C VAL A 239 -6.30 -6.73 -13.50
N LYS A 240 -6.69 -7.37 -14.61
CA LYS A 240 -7.35 -6.68 -15.73
C LYS A 240 -8.70 -6.07 -15.30
N VAL A 241 -9.58 -6.87 -14.72
CA VAL A 241 -10.94 -6.42 -14.33
C VAL A 241 -10.90 -5.32 -13.27
N MET A 242 -10.01 -5.43 -12.27
CA MET A 242 -9.84 -4.36 -11.28
C MET A 242 -9.22 -3.12 -11.90
N GLY A 243 -8.31 -3.27 -12.87
CA GLY A 243 -7.79 -2.15 -13.67
C GLY A 243 -8.91 -1.39 -14.39
N GLN A 244 -9.81 -2.10 -15.09
CA GLN A 244 -10.97 -1.52 -15.77
C GLN A 244 -11.87 -0.74 -14.79
N ARG A 245 -12.19 -1.35 -13.64
CA ARG A 245 -13.00 -0.71 -12.59
C ARG A 245 -12.31 0.52 -11.99
N ALA A 246 -11.00 0.45 -11.78
CA ALA A 246 -10.22 1.56 -11.25
C ALA A 246 -10.18 2.74 -12.23
N VAL A 247 -10.03 2.49 -13.53
CA VAL A 247 -10.12 3.53 -14.58
C VAL A 247 -11.50 4.17 -14.60
N THR A 248 -12.56 3.37 -14.54
CA THR A 248 -13.94 3.89 -14.48
C THR A 248 -14.15 4.78 -13.25
N ALA A 249 -13.60 4.38 -12.09
CA ALA A 249 -13.69 5.15 -10.86
C ALA A 249 -12.84 6.44 -10.87
N ALA A 250 -11.84 6.52 -11.75
CA ALA A 250 -10.97 7.67 -11.88
C ALA A 250 -11.58 8.82 -12.75
N GLY A 251 -12.61 8.52 -13.52
CA GLY A 251 -13.28 9.48 -14.43
C GLY A 251 -12.51 9.74 -15.72
#